data_4e115332dd1904412395b13f1c99e0fe
#
_entry.id   4e115332dd1904412395b13f1c99e0fe
#
_cell.length_a   1.000
_cell.length_b   1.000
_cell.length_c   1.000
_cell.angle_alpha   90.00
_cell.angle_beta   90.00
_cell.angle_gamma   90.00
#
_symmetry.space_group_name_H-M   'P 1'
#
loop_
_entity.id
_entity.type
_entity.pdbx_description
1 polymer ?
#
loop_
_entity_poly.entity_id
_entity_poly.type
_entity_poly.pdbx_seq_one_letter_code
_entity_poly.pdbx_strand_id
1 'polypeptide(L)'
;MDSDTALRSEAPGTMGPTGRPLPDFPEPAPLASHGPARIIAMCNQKGGVGKTTTTINLGAALAEVGRRVLLVDFDPQGALSVGLGIPTHALDVTIYNLLTERGHDVRDVI
;
A
#
# COMPACT_ATOMS: atom_id res chain seq x y z
N MET A 1 21.51 -41.94 -21.44
CA MET A 1 20.14 -41.40 -21.18
C MET A 1 20.06 -41.12 -19.70
N ASP A 2 20.57 -39.97 -19.32
CA ASP A 2 20.67 -39.60 -17.92
C ASP A 2 19.50 -38.69 -17.56
N SER A 3 18.59 -39.30 -16.81
CA SER A 3 17.46 -38.62 -16.20
C SER A 3 17.96 -37.97 -14.89
N ASP A 4 18.61 -36.84 -15.03
CA ASP A 4 18.96 -36.04 -13.85
C ASP A 4 17.74 -35.17 -13.47
N THR A 5 16.79 -35.81 -12.79
CA THR A 5 15.73 -35.10 -12.09
C THR A 5 16.37 -34.53 -10.83
N ALA A 6 16.96 -33.34 -10.96
CA ALA A 6 17.42 -32.57 -9.82
C ALA A 6 16.23 -32.30 -8.89
N LEU A 7 16.17 -33.05 -7.81
CA LEU A 7 15.36 -32.77 -6.64
C LEU A 7 15.69 -31.34 -6.17
N ARG A 8 14.85 -30.40 -6.51
CA ARG A 8 14.89 -29.07 -5.88
C ARG A 8 14.68 -29.29 -4.41
N SER A 9 15.73 -29.09 -3.63
CA SER A 9 15.66 -28.97 -2.19
C SER A 9 14.71 -27.83 -1.87
N GLU A 10 13.48 -28.15 -1.52
CA GLU A 10 12.54 -27.17 -0.96
C GLU A 10 13.16 -26.69 0.36
N ALA A 11 13.58 -25.43 0.39
CA ALA A 11 13.90 -24.76 1.63
C ALA A 11 12.65 -24.85 2.53
N PRO A 12 12.80 -25.13 3.85
CA PRO A 12 11.67 -25.22 4.75
C PRO A 12 10.87 -23.91 4.65
N GLY A 13 9.63 -24.00 4.16
CA GLY A 13 8.74 -22.86 3.98
C GLY A 13 8.63 -22.07 5.29
N THR A 14 8.71 -20.76 5.18
CA THR A 14 8.56 -19.86 6.33
C THR A 14 7.21 -20.09 6.97
N MET A 15 7.18 -20.39 8.25
CA MET A 15 5.95 -20.63 9.01
C MET A 15 5.33 -19.29 9.43
N GLY A 16 4.04 -19.14 9.19
CA GLY A 16 3.29 -17.99 9.67
C GLY A 16 2.98 -18.03 11.17
N PRO A 17 2.45 -16.95 11.75
CA PRO A 17 2.13 -16.85 13.17
C PRO A 17 1.16 -17.91 13.69
N THR A 18 0.38 -18.51 12.79
CA THR A 18 -0.60 -19.57 13.10
C THR A 18 0.00 -20.98 13.04
N GLY A 19 1.29 -21.13 12.83
CA GLY A 19 1.96 -22.42 12.66
C GLY A 19 1.62 -23.11 11.33
N ARG A 20 1.11 -22.38 10.34
CA ARG A 20 0.86 -22.89 8.99
C ARG A 20 1.94 -22.37 8.03
N PRO A 21 2.32 -23.14 7.02
CA PRO A 21 3.21 -22.62 5.98
C PRO A 21 2.62 -21.37 5.36
N LEU A 22 3.44 -20.34 5.16
CA LEU A 22 3.03 -19.17 4.39
C LEU A 22 2.82 -19.60 2.93
N PRO A 23 1.76 -19.10 2.27
CA PRO A 23 1.57 -19.36 0.86
C PRO A 23 2.73 -18.75 0.07
N ASP A 24 3.24 -19.51 -0.88
CA ASP A 24 4.22 -19.01 -1.83
C ASP A 24 3.47 -18.25 -2.94
N PHE A 25 3.63 -16.93 -2.95
CA PHE A 25 3.09 -16.08 -4.00
C PHE A 25 4.20 -15.77 -4.99
N PRO A 26 3.92 -15.88 -6.30
CA PRO A 26 4.91 -15.51 -7.31
C PRO A 26 5.24 -14.02 -7.18
N GLU A 27 6.53 -13.69 -7.19
CA GLU A 27 6.97 -12.30 -7.21
C GLU A 27 6.51 -11.62 -8.51
N PRO A 28 5.91 -10.43 -8.43
CA PRO A 28 5.53 -9.69 -9.61
C PRO A 28 6.76 -9.35 -10.45
N ALA A 29 6.66 -9.52 -11.76
CA ALA A 29 7.74 -9.11 -12.66
C ALA A 29 8.06 -7.61 -12.50
N PRO A 30 9.34 -7.21 -12.55
CA PRO A 30 9.74 -5.81 -12.57
C PRO A 30 9.00 -5.04 -13.68
N LEU A 31 8.56 -3.81 -13.38
CA LEU A 31 7.94 -2.95 -14.37
C LEU A 31 9.02 -2.34 -15.28
N ALA A 32 8.89 -2.52 -16.59
CA ALA A 32 9.69 -1.80 -17.56
C ALA A 32 9.30 -0.31 -17.63
N SER A 33 8.04 0.01 -17.36
CA SER A 33 7.52 1.39 -17.32
C SER A 33 6.26 1.45 -16.45
N HIS A 34 5.98 2.62 -15.90
CA HIS A 34 4.71 2.88 -15.23
C HIS A 34 3.69 3.30 -16.29
N GLY A 35 2.65 2.50 -16.48
CA GLY A 35 1.50 2.85 -17.30
C GLY A 35 0.62 3.94 -16.66
N PRO A 36 -0.59 4.19 -17.18
CA PRO A 36 -1.52 5.14 -16.60
C PRO A 36 -1.86 4.75 -15.16
N ALA A 37 -2.06 5.76 -14.31
CA ALA A 37 -2.40 5.56 -12.91
C ALA A 37 -3.71 4.77 -12.76
N ARG A 38 -3.73 3.87 -11.81
CA ARG A 38 -4.94 3.15 -11.39
C ARG A 38 -5.39 3.70 -10.05
N ILE A 39 -6.67 4.00 -9.93
CA ILE A 39 -7.28 4.50 -8.70
C ILE A 39 -7.99 3.34 -8.01
N ILE A 40 -7.64 3.11 -6.75
CA ILE A 40 -8.26 2.08 -5.90
C ILE A 40 -8.86 2.81 -4.71
N ALA A 41 -10.17 2.64 -4.48
CA ALA A 41 -10.87 3.22 -3.34
C ALA A 41 -11.21 2.15 -2.30
N MET A 42 -10.82 2.39 -1.04
CA MET A 42 -11.18 1.56 0.11
C MET A 42 -12.42 2.15 0.78
N CYS A 43 -13.58 1.58 0.52
CA CYS A 43 -14.88 2.10 0.97
C CYS A 43 -15.62 1.10 1.85
N ASN A 44 -16.18 1.56 2.96
CA ASN A 44 -17.14 0.82 3.76
C ASN A 44 -17.89 1.81 4.66
N GLN A 45 -19.18 1.63 4.82
CA GLN A 45 -20.01 2.46 5.70
C GLN A 45 -19.69 2.25 7.19
N LYS A 46 -19.27 1.05 7.57
CA LYS A 46 -18.98 0.69 8.96
C LYS A 46 -17.58 1.18 9.35
N GLY A 47 -17.49 1.82 10.52
CA GLY A 47 -16.22 2.15 11.15
C GLY A 47 -15.50 0.93 11.75
N GLY A 48 -14.20 1.02 11.95
CA GLY A 48 -13.41 -0.01 12.62
C GLY A 48 -13.24 -1.33 11.85
N VAL A 49 -13.47 -1.34 10.53
CA VAL A 49 -13.37 -2.56 9.70
C VAL A 49 -12.04 -2.72 8.98
N GLY A 50 -11.05 -1.88 9.30
CA GLY A 50 -9.70 -1.99 8.76
C GLY A 50 -9.45 -1.27 7.43
N LYS A 51 -10.29 -0.30 7.02
CA LYS A 51 -10.07 0.47 5.77
C LYS A 51 -8.70 1.13 5.72
N THR A 52 -8.37 1.92 6.73
CA THR A 52 -7.10 2.63 6.83
C THR A 52 -5.92 1.67 6.88
N THR A 53 -5.99 0.66 7.74
CA THR A 53 -4.94 -0.36 7.87
C THR A 53 -4.71 -1.09 6.55
N THR A 54 -5.77 -1.46 5.84
CA THR A 54 -5.67 -2.13 4.53
C THR A 54 -5.05 -1.20 3.49
N THR A 55 -5.42 0.07 3.49
CA THR A 55 -4.86 1.08 2.57
C THR A 55 -3.36 1.24 2.76
N ILE A 56 -2.91 1.38 4.01
CA ILE A 56 -1.48 1.50 4.34
C ILE A 56 -0.72 0.25 3.91
N ASN A 57 -1.20 -0.92 4.29
CA ASN A 57 -0.52 -2.18 4.00
C ASN A 57 -0.49 -2.48 2.50
N LEU A 58 -1.57 -2.22 1.78
CA LEU A 58 -1.59 -2.39 0.32
C LEU A 58 -0.62 -1.42 -0.35
N GLY A 59 -0.60 -0.16 0.09
CA GLY A 59 0.33 0.85 -0.43
C GLY A 59 1.78 0.46 -0.21
N ALA A 60 2.12 0.01 0.99
CA ALA A 60 3.45 -0.46 1.34
C ALA A 60 3.86 -1.68 0.49
N ALA A 61 3.01 -2.69 0.39
CA ALA A 61 3.28 -3.88 -0.40
C ALA A 61 3.48 -3.57 -1.90
N LEU A 62 2.69 -2.64 -2.44
CA LEU A 62 2.88 -2.20 -3.82
C LEU A 62 4.19 -1.43 -4.01
N ALA A 63 4.57 -0.59 -3.06
CA ALA A 63 5.84 0.14 -3.10
C ALA A 63 7.04 -0.83 -3.00
N GLU A 64 6.95 -1.86 -2.17
CA GLU A 64 7.98 -2.90 -2.01
C GLU A 64 8.27 -3.63 -3.33
N VAL A 65 7.26 -3.86 -4.16
CA VAL A 65 7.43 -4.45 -5.50
C VAL A 65 7.67 -3.40 -6.60
N GLY A 66 8.15 -2.22 -6.23
CA GLY A 66 8.60 -1.17 -7.16
C GLY A 66 7.48 -0.35 -7.82
N ARG A 67 6.26 -0.35 -7.26
CA ARG A 67 5.18 0.49 -7.77
C ARG A 67 5.26 1.90 -7.17
N ARG A 68 4.94 2.91 -7.97
CA ARG A 68 4.78 4.28 -7.47
C ARG A 68 3.38 4.43 -6.90
N VAL A 69 3.28 4.72 -5.62
CA VAL A 69 2.01 4.76 -4.90
C VAL A 69 1.79 6.14 -4.31
N LEU A 70 0.60 6.70 -4.55
CA LEU A 70 0.09 7.86 -3.84
C LEU A 70 -1.07 7.39 -2.96
N LEU A 71 -0.95 7.62 -1.66
CA LEU A 71 -2.03 7.40 -0.69
C LEU A 71 -2.77 8.72 -0.47
N VAL A 72 -4.08 8.68 -0.57
CA VAL A 72 -4.95 9.86 -0.39
C VAL A 72 -5.87 9.60 0.79
N ASP A 73 -5.78 10.44 1.82
CA ASP A 73 -6.58 10.36 3.03
C ASP A 73 -7.77 11.33 2.96
N PHE A 74 -8.98 10.78 2.78
CA PHE A 74 -10.22 11.56 2.82
C PHE A 74 -10.93 11.48 4.20
N ASP A 75 -10.29 10.85 5.19
CA ASP A 75 -10.84 10.82 6.54
C ASP A 75 -10.49 12.14 7.26
N PRO A 76 -11.48 12.93 7.73
CA PRO A 76 -11.20 14.14 8.51
C PRO A 76 -10.36 13.92 9.77
N GLN A 77 -10.32 12.68 10.27
CA GLN A 77 -9.49 12.31 11.43
C GLN A 77 -8.01 12.10 11.04
N GLY A 78 -7.69 12.01 9.76
CA GLY A 78 -6.32 11.86 9.28
C GLY A 78 -5.63 10.56 9.74
N ALA A 79 -6.39 9.51 9.95
CA ALA A 79 -5.87 8.27 10.53
C ALA A 79 -4.79 7.59 9.67
N LEU A 80 -4.86 7.72 8.35
CA LEU A 80 -3.85 7.19 7.44
C LEU A 80 -2.53 7.96 7.60
N SER A 81 -2.59 9.28 7.61
CA SER A 81 -1.41 10.14 7.77
C SER A 81 -0.73 9.89 9.12
N VAL A 82 -1.50 9.80 10.20
CA VAL A 82 -0.99 9.46 11.54
C VAL A 82 -0.39 8.05 11.54
N GLY A 83 -1.02 7.10 10.90
CA GLY A 83 -0.51 5.72 10.77
C GLY A 83 0.82 5.63 10.02
N LEU A 84 1.12 6.60 9.17
CA LEU A 84 2.41 6.74 8.47
C LEU A 84 3.40 7.64 9.24
N GLY A 85 3.07 8.09 10.45
CA GLY A 85 3.93 8.92 11.27
C GLY A 85 3.95 10.40 10.86
N ILE A 86 2.98 10.86 10.07
CA ILE A 86 2.89 12.27 9.66
C ILE A 86 2.11 13.03 10.73
N PRO A 87 2.70 14.07 11.34
CA PRO A 87 2.02 14.90 12.34
C PRO A 87 1.00 15.83 11.66
N THR A 88 -0.24 15.39 11.53
CA THR A 88 -1.29 16.10 10.80
C THR A 88 -1.57 17.51 11.33
N HIS A 89 -1.35 17.75 12.63
CA HIS A 89 -1.51 19.06 13.26
C HIS A 89 -0.40 20.06 12.90
N ALA A 90 0.68 19.61 12.29
CA ALA A 90 1.79 20.45 11.84
C ALA A 90 1.74 20.78 10.33
N LEU A 91 0.71 20.32 9.65
CA LEU A 91 0.51 20.59 8.23
C LEU A 91 -0.22 21.92 8.04
N ASP A 92 0.39 22.84 7.30
CA ASP A 92 -0.22 24.14 6.96
C ASP A 92 -1.34 23.99 5.92
N VAL A 93 -1.18 23.06 5.01
CA VAL A 93 -2.13 22.78 3.91
C VAL A 93 -2.44 21.29 3.86
N THR A 94 -3.69 20.97 3.69
CA THR A 94 -4.20 19.61 3.63
C THR A 94 -5.07 19.41 2.40
N ILE A 95 -5.48 18.18 2.13
CA ILE A 95 -6.43 17.89 1.07
C ILE A 95 -7.77 18.64 1.25
N TYR A 96 -8.15 18.94 2.49
CA TYR A 96 -9.35 19.76 2.76
C TYR A 96 -9.21 21.15 2.14
N ASN A 97 -8.07 21.83 2.33
CA ASN A 97 -7.81 23.13 1.74
C ASN A 97 -7.81 23.06 0.21
N LEU A 98 -7.17 22.01 -0.36
CA LEU A 98 -7.16 21.79 -1.80
C LEU A 98 -8.57 21.67 -2.39
N LEU A 99 -9.50 21.02 -1.66
CA LEU A 99 -10.87 20.80 -2.15
C LEU A 99 -11.81 21.99 -1.91
N THR A 100 -11.58 22.79 -0.88
CA THR A 100 -12.50 23.85 -0.43
C THR A 100 -12.03 25.26 -0.75
N GLU A 101 -10.74 25.46 -0.93
CA GLU A 101 -10.13 26.76 -1.12
C GLU A 101 -9.57 26.90 -2.55
N ARG A 102 -9.60 28.12 -3.06
CA ARG A 102 -8.99 28.44 -4.35
C ARG A 102 -7.53 28.84 -4.17
N GLY A 103 -6.68 28.44 -5.11
CA GLY A 103 -5.27 28.88 -5.13
C GLY A 103 -4.28 27.85 -4.61
N HIS A 104 -4.72 26.70 -4.16
CA HIS A 104 -3.83 25.57 -3.82
C HIS A 104 -3.61 24.66 -5.03
N ASP A 105 -2.38 24.20 -5.19
CA ASP A 105 -1.99 23.16 -6.17
C ASP A 105 -1.90 21.82 -5.46
N VAL A 106 -2.14 20.73 -6.20
CA VAL A 106 -2.01 19.37 -5.67
C VAL A 106 -0.62 19.10 -5.09
N ARG A 107 0.39 19.77 -5.58
CA ARG A 107 1.79 19.67 -5.10
C ARG A 107 2.00 20.25 -3.71
N ASP A 108 1.09 21.12 -3.25
CA ASP A 108 1.18 21.73 -1.92
C ASP A 108 0.76 20.74 -0.82
N VAL A 109 0.11 19.63 -1.20
CA VAL A 109 -0.48 18.65 -0.27
C VAL A 109 0.12 17.23 -0.41
N ILE A 110 1.15 17.04 -1.24
CA ILE A 110 1.83 15.75 -1.44
C ILE A 110 3.18 15.76 -0.74
#